data_72b22d0a0eb05bf92e746773c2976f81
#
_entry.id   72b22d0a0eb05bf92e746773c2976f81
#
_cell.length_a   1.000
_cell.length_b   1.000
_cell.length_c   1.000
_cell.angle_alpha   90.00
_cell.angle_beta   90.00
_cell.angle_gamma   90.00
#
_symmetry.space_group_name_H-M   'P 1'
#
loop_
_entity.id
_entity.type
_entity.pdbx_description
1 polymer ?
#
loop_
_entity_poly.entity_id
_entity_poly.type
_entity_poly.pdbx_seq_one_letter_code
_entity_poly.pdbx_strand_id
1 'polypeptide(L)'
;MSNRIYLVTGAAGFLGSNICLQLLEKGEKVRALVLPNDKSVKYIPKEVEICLGDLCDEKSLCDFFDIPEGMTSVVIHCASMVTVDPAYSEKLMAVNVTGTRNIITKCLAYPEC
;
A
#
# COMPACT_ATOMS: atom_id res chain seq x y z
N MET A 1 -9.13 -5.46 20.96
CA MET A 1 -7.96 -5.45 20.07
C MET A 1 -8.31 -6.11 18.76
N SER A 2 -7.88 -5.49 17.67
CA SER A 2 -8.13 -6.03 16.35
C SER A 2 -7.07 -7.06 15.98
N ASN A 3 -7.49 -8.21 15.43
CA ASN A 3 -6.59 -9.18 14.81
C ASN A 3 -6.37 -8.87 13.34
N ARG A 4 -6.56 -7.61 12.95
CA ARG A 4 -6.38 -7.15 11.57
C ARG A 4 -5.20 -6.22 11.47
N ILE A 5 -4.61 -6.22 10.28
CA ILE A 5 -3.64 -5.21 9.88
C ILE A 5 -4.11 -4.62 8.56
N TYR A 6 -4.01 -3.31 8.43
CA TYR A 6 -4.38 -2.61 7.21
C TYR A 6 -3.12 -2.37 6.39
N LEU A 7 -3.13 -2.85 5.15
CA LEU A 7 -2.03 -2.72 4.21
C LEU A 7 -2.40 -1.61 3.23
N VAL A 8 -1.74 -0.47 3.34
CA VAL A 8 -2.11 0.73 2.59
C VAL A 8 -1.05 1.05 1.54
N THR A 9 -1.46 1.17 0.30
CA THR A 9 -0.62 1.73 -0.76
C THR A 9 -0.96 3.20 -0.95
N GLY A 10 0.00 4.00 -1.38
CA GLY A 10 -0.21 5.44 -1.53
C GLY A 10 -0.38 6.18 -0.22
N ALA A 11 0.22 5.67 0.86
CA ALA A 11 0.05 6.20 2.21
C ALA A 11 0.61 7.62 2.37
N ALA A 12 1.55 8.03 1.53
CA ALA A 12 2.11 9.38 1.58
C ALA A 12 1.26 10.40 0.82
N GLY A 13 0.27 9.96 0.03
CA GLY A 13 -0.64 10.84 -0.68
C GLY A 13 -1.71 11.44 0.24
N PHE A 14 -2.48 12.38 -0.29
CA PHE A 14 -3.51 13.06 0.49
C PHE A 14 -4.54 12.10 1.07
N LEU A 15 -5.13 11.25 0.23
CA LEU A 15 -6.14 10.29 0.68
C LEU A 15 -5.53 9.22 1.58
N GLY A 16 -4.42 8.63 1.15
CA GLY A 16 -3.79 7.53 1.90
C GLY A 16 -3.30 7.95 3.27
N SER A 17 -2.70 9.14 3.40
CA SER A 17 -2.23 9.64 4.68
C SER A 17 -3.38 9.91 5.65
N ASN A 18 -4.50 10.44 5.16
CA ASN A 18 -5.69 10.66 5.99
C ASN A 18 -6.30 9.33 6.45
N ILE A 19 -6.33 8.33 5.59
CA ILE A 19 -6.81 6.99 5.95
C ILE A 19 -5.93 6.41 7.05
N CYS A 20 -4.60 6.52 6.92
CA CYS A 20 -3.67 6.03 7.94
C CYS A 20 -3.92 6.70 9.29
N LEU A 21 -4.09 8.03 9.31
CA LEU A 21 -4.37 8.75 10.55
C LEU A 21 -5.66 8.28 11.21
N GLN A 22 -6.72 8.11 10.43
CA GLN A 22 -8.01 7.66 10.97
C GLN A 22 -7.95 6.24 11.52
N LEU A 23 -7.23 5.35 10.84
CA LEU A 23 -7.04 3.98 11.32
C LEU A 23 -6.26 3.95 12.62
N LEU A 24 -5.20 4.75 12.73
CA LEU A 24 -4.41 4.85 13.96
C LEU A 24 -5.25 5.38 15.12
N GLU A 25 -6.11 6.37 14.87
CA GLU A 25 -7.01 6.91 15.89
C GLU A 25 -7.96 5.85 16.43
N LYS A 26 -8.32 4.87 15.60
CA LYS A 26 -9.19 3.74 16.00
C LYS A 26 -8.41 2.61 16.65
N GLY A 27 -7.10 2.75 16.82
CA GLY A 27 -6.26 1.72 17.42
C GLY A 27 -5.91 0.59 16.47
N GLU A 28 -6.11 0.77 15.17
CA GLU A 28 -5.80 -0.25 14.17
C GLU A 28 -4.31 -0.27 13.83
N LYS A 29 -3.83 -1.43 13.41
CA LYS A 29 -2.45 -1.60 12.92
C LYS A 29 -2.40 -1.28 11.44
N VAL A 30 -1.40 -0.51 11.02
CA VAL A 30 -1.27 -0.04 9.64
C VAL A 30 0.14 -0.30 9.13
N ARG A 31 0.24 -0.88 7.96
CA ARG A 31 1.49 -1.05 7.22
C ARG A 31 1.38 -0.35 5.88
N ALA A 32 2.38 0.45 5.53
CA ALA A 32 2.40 1.19 4.28
C ALA A 32 3.45 0.63 3.32
N LEU A 33 3.10 0.54 2.04
CA LEU A 33 4.05 0.21 0.99
C LEU A 33 4.69 1.50 0.47
N VAL A 34 6.01 1.53 0.46
CA VAL A 34 6.78 2.72 0.05
C VAL A 34 7.89 2.29 -0.90
N LEU A 35 8.08 3.04 -1.98
CA LEU A 35 9.20 2.81 -2.89
C LEU A 35 10.53 3.09 -2.18
N PRO A 36 11.58 2.30 -2.44
CA PRO A 36 12.90 2.62 -1.92
C PRO A 36 13.32 4.04 -2.30
N ASN A 37 13.90 4.76 -1.36
CA ASN A 37 14.38 6.14 -1.53
C ASN A 37 13.27 7.17 -1.79
N ASP A 38 12.02 6.84 -1.51
CA ASP A 38 10.91 7.80 -1.62
C ASP A 38 10.98 8.78 -0.46
N LYS A 39 11.22 10.05 -0.79
CA LYS A 39 11.35 11.12 0.22
C LYS A 39 10.01 11.47 0.87
N SER A 40 8.89 11.13 0.23
CA SER A 40 7.56 11.45 0.77
C SER A 40 7.20 10.59 1.99
N VAL A 41 8.03 9.60 2.34
CA VAL A 41 7.84 8.80 3.56
C VAL A 41 7.73 9.67 4.82
N LYS A 42 8.32 10.85 4.81
CA LYS A 42 8.24 11.80 5.94
C LYS A 42 6.81 12.27 6.23
N TYR A 43 5.90 12.15 5.27
CA TYR A 43 4.49 12.53 5.45
C TYR A 43 3.64 11.41 6.03
N ILE A 44 4.20 10.22 6.18
CA ILE A 44 3.50 9.07 6.75
C ILE A 44 3.63 9.15 8.28
N PRO A 45 2.52 8.94 9.04
CA PRO A 45 2.60 8.93 10.50
C PRO A 45 3.63 7.93 11.02
N LYS A 46 4.31 8.27 12.11
CA LYS A 46 5.41 7.46 12.67
C LYS A 46 4.97 6.08 13.13
N GLU A 47 3.73 5.95 13.54
CA GLU A 47 3.16 4.70 14.06
C GLU A 47 2.88 3.69 12.94
N VAL A 48 2.91 4.13 11.69
CA VAL A 48 2.71 3.24 10.53
C VAL A 48 3.99 2.48 10.26
N GLU A 49 3.88 1.16 10.14
CA GLU A 49 4.99 0.31 9.73
C GLU A 49 5.30 0.56 8.25
N ILE A 50 6.56 0.80 7.92
CA ILE A 50 7.00 1.04 6.54
C ILE A 50 7.53 -0.25 5.95
N CYS A 51 6.97 -0.63 4.80
CA CYS A 51 7.44 -1.77 4.03
C CYS A 51 7.90 -1.28 2.66
N LEU A 52 9.15 -1.56 2.30
CA LEU A 52 9.69 -1.13 1.01
C LEU A 52 9.29 -2.11 -0.09
N GLY A 53 8.80 -1.57 -1.20
CA GLY A 53 8.44 -2.39 -2.35
C GLY A 53 7.97 -1.53 -3.51
N ASP A 54 7.81 -2.17 -4.66
CA ASP A 54 7.36 -1.54 -5.89
C ASP A 54 6.13 -2.29 -6.41
N LEU A 55 5.04 -1.56 -6.64
CA LEU A 55 3.80 -2.13 -7.16
C LEU A 55 4.01 -2.88 -8.48
N CYS A 56 4.95 -2.43 -9.29
CA CYS A 56 5.25 -3.04 -10.59
C CYS A 56 6.10 -4.31 -10.47
N ASP A 57 6.65 -4.59 -9.30
CA ASP A 57 7.46 -5.79 -9.04
C ASP A 57 6.73 -6.67 -8.04
N GLU A 58 6.05 -7.69 -8.54
CA GLU A 58 5.23 -8.58 -7.72
C GLU A 58 6.04 -9.24 -6.59
N LYS A 59 7.29 -9.60 -6.85
CA LYS A 59 8.13 -10.25 -5.84
C LYS A 59 8.43 -9.34 -4.67
N SER A 60 8.54 -8.03 -4.92
CA SER A 60 8.82 -7.07 -3.84
C SER A 60 7.63 -6.89 -2.90
N LEU A 61 6.45 -7.38 -3.26
CA LEU A 61 5.25 -7.25 -2.45
C LEU A 61 5.10 -8.36 -1.41
N CYS A 62 5.94 -9.39 -1.44
CA CYS A 62 5.80 -10.53 -0.53
C CYS A 62 5.84 -10.10 0.94
N ASP A 63 6.79 -9.25 1.32
CA ASP A 63 6.92 -8.78 2.69
C ASP A 63 5.74 -7.89 3.11
N PHE A 64 5.18 -7.16 2.16
CA PHE A 64 4.03 -6.29 2.41
C PHE A 64 2.80 -7.11 2.83
N PHE A 65 2.62 -8.30 2.23
CA PHE A 65 1.50 -9.20 2.52
C PHE A 65 1.80 -10.21 3.63
N ASP A 66 3.05 -10.32 4.06
CA ASP A 66 3.43 -11.28 5.10
C ASP A 66 3.02 -10.74 6.47
N ILE A 67 2.08 -11.41 7.10
CA ILE A 67 1.53 -11.00 8.40
C ILE A 67 1.63 -12.13 9.41
N PRO A 68 1.62 -11.83 10.72
CA PRO A 68 1.68 -12.86 11.75
C PRO A 68 0.51 -13.84 11.64
N GLU A 69 0.79 -15.10 11.98
CA GLU A 69 -0.23 -16.15 12.01
C GLU A 69 -1.38 -15.75 12.94
N GLY A 70 -2.60 -16.03 12.50
CA GLY A 70 -3.80 -15.71 13.26
C GLY A 70 -4.36 -14.32 12.99
N MET A 71 -3.65 -13.50 12.21
CA MET A 71 -4.15 -12.20 11.80
C MET A 71 -4.79 -12.25 10.42
N THR A 72 -5.64 -11.28 10.15
CA THR A 72 -6.18 -11.04 8.81
C THR A 72 -5.67 -9.69 8.31
N SER A 73 -5.66 -9.51 7.00
CA SER A 73 -5.27 -8.24 6.40
C SER A 73 -6.39 -7.66 5.55
N VAL A 74 -6.42 -6.35 5.49
CA VAL A 74 -7.31 -5.59 4.61
C VAL A 74 -6.44 -4.64 3.79
N VAL A 75 -6.51 -4.75 2.48
CA VAL A 75 -5.74 -3.88 1.59
C VAL A 75 -6.58 -2.66 1.23
N ILE A 76 -5.99 -1.49 1.41
CA ILE A 76 -6.55 -0.23 0.93
C ILE A 76 -5.59 0.32 -0.11
N HIS A 77 -5.99 0.25 -1.37
CA HIS A 77 -5.11 0.58 -2.50
C HIS A 77 -5.40 2.00 -2.97
N CYS A 78 -4.59 2.95 -2.51
CA CYS A 78 -4.69 4.36 -2.86
C CYS A 78 -3.61 4.81 -3.85
N ALA A 79 -2.61 3.96 -4.10
CA ALA A 79 -1.52 4.34 -4.98
C ALA A 79 -1.99 4.42 -6.43
N SER A 80 -1.73 5.54 -7.06
CA SER A 80 -1.98 5.75 -8.48
C SER A 80 -1.13 6.91 -8.97
N MET A 81 -0.86 6.93 -10.26
CA MET A 81 -0.26 8.10 -10.90
C MET A 81 -1.36 8.88 -11.61
N VAL A 82 -1.32 10.20 -11.44
CA VAL A 82 -2.26 11.11 -12.08
C VAL A 82 -1.44 12.13 -12.88
N THR A 83 -1.88 12.42 -14.10
CA THR A 83 -1.27 13.45 -14.92
C THR A 83 -2.35 14.24 -15.64
N VAL A 84 -2.09 15.52 -15.88
CA VAL A 84 -2.92 16.38 -16.73
C VAL A 84 -2.44 16.39 -18.18
N ASP A 85 -1.31 15.75 -18.46
CA ASP A 85 -0.76 15.61 -19.80
C ASP A 85 -1.60 14.57 -20.56
N PRO A 86 -2.19 14.91 -21.72
CA PRO A 86 -2.98 13.96 -22.49
C PRO A 86 -2.15 12.90 -23.20
N ALA A 87 -0.82 13.00 -23.21
CA ALA A 87 0.04 12.01 -23.85
C ALA A 87 0.03 10.70 -23.09
N TYR A 88 0.08 9.59 -23.84
CA TYR A 88 0.19 8.27 -23.26
C TYR A 88 1.48 8.13 -22.46
N SER A 89 1.41 7.52 -21.29
CA SER A 89 2.55 7.27 -20.43
C SER A 89 2.62 5.78 -20.06
N GLU A 90 3.72 5.12 -20.44
CA GLU A 90 3.95 3.72 -20.05
C GLU A 90 4.09 3.59 -18.53
N LYS A 91 4.71 4.57 -17.89
CA LYS A 91 4.86 4.56 -16.42
C LYS A 91 3.51 4.68 -15.74
N LEU A 92 2.63 5.54 -16.24
CA LEU A 92 1.27 5.67 -15.72
C LEU A 92 0.51 4.34 -15.83
N MET A 93 0.60 3.68 -16.97
CA MET A 93 -0.03 2.38 -17.20
C MET A 93 0.57 1.32 -16.29
N ALA A 94 1.89 1.29 -16.12
CA ALA A 94 2.55 0.31 -15.27
C ALA A 94 2.07 0.44 -13.83
N VAL A 95 2.01 1.66 -13.29
CA VAL A 95 1.57 1.87 -11.90
C VAL A 95 0.07 1.62 -11.75
N ASN A 96 -0.76 2.18 -12.63
CA ASN A 96 -2.22 2.15 -12.43
C ASN A 96 -2.86 0.84 -12.87
N VAL A 97 -2.28 0.12 -13.81
CA VAL A 97 -2.82 -1.14 -14.32
C VAL A 97 -2.05 -2.33 -13.78
N THR A 98 -0.75 -2.42 -14.08
CA THR A 98 0.07 -3.55 -13.68
C THR A 98 0.21 -3.60 -12.15
N GLY A 99 0.42 -2.45 -11.51
CA GLY A 99 0.52 -2.36 -10.06
C GLY A 99 -0.76 -2.82 -9.37
N THR A 100 -1.92 -2.37 -9.85
CA THR A 100 -3.21 -2.80 -9.30
C THR A 100 -3.44 -4.29 -9.51
N ARG A 101 -3.08 -4.80 -10.70
CA ARG A 101 -3.18 -6.24 -10.98
C ARG A 101 -2.33 -7.06 -10.01
N ASN A 102 -1.10 -6.60 -9.72
CA ASN A 102 -0.21 -7.29 -8.79
C ASN A 102 -0.81 -7.31 -7.38
N ILE A 103 -1.41 -6.23 -6.93
CA ILE A 103 -2.08 -6.16 -5.62
C ILE A 103 -3.23 -7.17 -5.57
N ILE A 104 -4.07 -7.22 -6.60
CA ILE A 104 -5.19 -8.16 -6.65
C ILE A 104 -4.69 -9.60 -6.65
N THR A 105 -3.65 -9.89 -7.43
CA THR A 105 -3.05 -11.23 -7.49
C THR A 105 -2.59 -11.67 -6.10
N LYS A 106 -1.92 -10.78 -5.36
CA LYS A 106 -1.46 -11.09 -4.01
C LYS A 106 -2.64 -11.28 -3.03
N CYS A 107 -3.66 -10.45 -3.11
CA CYS A 107 -4.86 -10.61 -2.28
C CYS A 107 -5.49 -11.98 -2.47
N LEU A 108 -5.55 -12.47 -3.69
CA LEU A 108 -6.12 -13.78 -4.00
C LEU A 108 -5.21 -14.92 -3.53
N ALA A 109 -3.89 -14.71 -3.51
CA ALA A 109 -2.92 -15.73 -3.09
C ALA A 109 -2.82 -15.89 -1.58
N TYR A 110 -3.19 -14.86 -0.79
CA TYR A 110 -3.10 -14.88 0.67
C TYR A 110 -4.50 -15.04 1.26
N PRO A 111 -4.85 -16.23 1.81
CA PRO A 111 -6.21 -16.51 2.29
C PRO A 111 -6.67 -15.57 3.40
N GLU A 112 -5.74 -15.04 4.21
CA GLU A 112 -6.03 -14.12 5.32
C GLU A 112 -6.33 -12.69 4.87
N CYS A 113 -6.14 -12.40 3.60
CA CYS A 113 -6.40 -11.07 3.05
C CYS A 113 -7.87 -10.87 2.68
#